data_ecbaebc9c450489ced831ed6e5a6ea92
#
_entry.id   ecbaebc9c450489ced831ed6e5a6ea92
#
_cell.length_a   1.000
_cell.length_b   1.000
_cell.length_c   1.000
_cell.angle_alpha   90.00
_cell.angle_beta   90.00
_cell.angle_gamma   90.00
#
_symmetry.space_group_name_H-M   'P 1'
#
loop_
_entity.id
_entity.type
_entity.pdbx_description
1 polymer ?
#
loop_
_entity_poly.entity_id
_entity_poly.type
_entity_poly.pdbx_seq_one_letter_code
_entity_poly.pdbx_strand_id
1 'polypeptide(L)'
;PVELRGDAATREIIDAKPAGDADFDTEFLDYILAIRVVDSVQDAVAHIAAHSTSHSEAIVTENREAADYFTANVDSAAVYVNASTRFTDGGEFGLGCEMGISTQKLHARGPLGLNELTTYKYIIHGNGQIR
;
A
#
# COMPACT_ATOMS: atom_id res chain seq x y z
N PRO A 1 -6.81 -20.69 -13.71
CA PRO A 1 -6.57 -20.93 -12.29
C PRO A 1 -5.38 -20.10 -11.83
N VAL A 2 -5.41 -19.63 -10.57
CA VAL A 2 -4.28 -18.93 -9.94
C VAL A 2 -3.31 -19.97 -9.40
N GLU A 3 -2.02 -19.83 -9.64
CA GLU A 3 -0.98 -20.61 -8.99
C GLU A 3 -0.80 -20.09 -7.56
N LEU A 4 -0.88 -20.97 -6.57
CA LEU A 4 -0.65 -20.64 -5.17
C LEU A 4 0.74 -21.12 -4.75
N ARG A 5 1.53 -20.24 -4.12
CA ARG A 5 2.81 -20.55 -3.49
C ARG A 5 2.70 -20.22 -2.00
N GLY A 6 2.96 -21.22 -1.16
CA GLY A 6 2.77 -21.08 0.28
C GLY A 6 3.99 -21.52 1.09
N ASP A 7 4.17 -20.89 2.25
CA ASP A 7 5.07 -21.37 3.27
C ASP A 7 4.61 -22.75 3.84
N ALA A 8 5.35 -23.31 4.76
CA ALA A 8 5.02 -24.63 5.32
C ALA A 8 3.64 -24.65 5.98
N ALA A 9 3.29 -23.63 6.75
CA ALA A 9 2.01 -23.54 7.44
C ALA A 9 0.83 -23.35 6.46
N THR A 10 0.98 -22.55 5.43
CA THR A 10 -0.01 -22.41 4.35
C THR A 10 -0.30 -23.75 3.69
N ARG A 11 0.74 -24.55 3.41
CA ARG A 11 0.64 -25.84 2.72
C ARG A 11 0.03 -26.96 3.57
N GLU A 12 -0.06 -26.78 4.87
CA GLU A 12 -0.84 -27.65 5.74
C GLU A 12 -2.36 -27.38 5.63
N ILE A 13 -2.75 -26.20 5.16
CA ILE A 13 -4.14 -25.77 5.10
C ILE A 13 -4.70 -25.91 3.68
N ILE A 14 -3.91 -25.57 2.66
CA ILE A 14 -4.33 -25.59 1.26
C ILE A 14 -3.28 -26.26 0.36
N ASP A 15 -3.72 -26.75 -0.80
CA ASP A 15 -2.82 -27.26 -1.85
C ASP A 15 -2.11 -26.07 -2.52
N ALA A 16 -0.82 -25.91 -2.25
CA ALA A 16 0.02 -24.87 -2.79
C ALA A 16 1.45 -25.39 -3.05
N LYS A 17 2.11 -24.82 -4.05
CA LYS A 17 3.54 -25.05 -4.27
C LYS A 17 4.35 -24.45 -3.13
N PRO A 18 5.56 -24.94 -2.83
CA PRO A 18 6.40 -24.29 -1.84
C PRO A 18 6.80 -22.89 -2.30
N ALA A 19 6.61 -21.88 -1.43
CA ALA A 19 7.15 -20.56 -1.61
C ALA A 19 8.60 -20.50 -1.13
N GLY A 20 9.46 -19.83 -1.89
CA GLY A 20 10.80 -19.42 -1.45
C GLY A 20 10.78 -17.98 -0.97
N ASP A 21 11.86 -17.54 -0.31
CA ASP A 21 11.97 -16.16 0.20
C ASP A 21 11.79 -15.11 -0.90
N ALA A 22 12.34 -15.35 -2.08
CA ALA A 22 12.22 -14.47 -3.23
C ALA A 22 10.78 -14.30 -3.76
N ASP A 23 9.87 -15.22 -3.46
CA ASP A 23 8.48 -15.11 -3.89
C ASP A 23 7.75 -13.94 -3.21
N PHE A 24 8.17 -13.57 -2.00
CA PHE A 24 7.59 -12.46 -1.25
C PHE A 24 8.13 -11.09 -1.69
N ASP A 25 9.23 -11.06 -2.43
CA ASP A 25 9.81 -9.85 -3.02
C ASP A 25 9.45 -9.69 -4.51
N THR A 26 8.69 -10.64 -5.07
CA THR A 26 8.44 -10.71 -6.51
C THR A 26 7.06 -10.17 -6.86
N GLU A 27 7.02 -9.18 -7.75
CA GLU A 27 5.81 -8.82 -8.48
C GLU A 27 5.68 -9.76 -9.69
N PHE A 28 4.79 -10.75 -9.59
CA PHE A 28 4.72 -11.83 -10.57
C PHE A 28 4.21 -11.41 -11.95
N LEU A 29 3.40 -10.34 -12.04
CA LEU A 29 2.74 -9.90 -13.29
C LEU A 29 1.98 -11.03 -14.00
N ASP A 30 1.51 -12.02 -13.23
CA ASP A 30 0.80 -13.20 -13.67
C ASP A 30 -0.17 -13.68 -12.58
N TYR A 31 -0.98 -14.68 -12.88
CA TYR A 31 -1.91 -15.28 -11.93
C TYR A 31 -1.17 -16.19 -10.93
N ILE A 32 -0.29 -15.60 -10.16
CA ILE A 32 0.51 -16.23 -9.09
C ILE A 32 0.32 -15.45 -7.80
N LEU A 33 0.09 -16.15 -6.68
CA LEU A 33 -0.08 -15.56 -5.37
C LEU A 33 0.85 -16.25 -4.35
N ALA A 34 1.73 -15.49 -3.73
CA ALA A 34 2.51 -15.93 -2.57
C ALA A 34 1.69 -15.75 -1.28
N ILE A 35 1.67 -16.76 -0.43
CA ILE A 35 0.89 -16.79 0.80
C ILE A 35 1.80 -17.21 1.94
N ARG A 36 1.73 -16.46 3.04
CA ARG A 36 2.41 -16.76 4.30
C ARG A 36 1.45 -16.67 5.46
N VAL A 37 1.43 -17.68 6.32
CA VAL A 37 0.74 -17.66 7.60
C VAL A 37 1.64 -17.03 8.65
N VAL A 38 1.10 -16.12 9.45
CA VAL A 38 1.79 -15.44 10.54
C VAL A 38 0.96 -15.53 11.83
N ASP A 39 1.60 -15.41 12.99
CA ASP A 39 0.93 -15.62 14.27
C ASP A 39 0.18 -14.38 14.77
N SER A 40 0.51 -13.19 14.25
CA SER A 40 -0.05 -11.93 14.73
C SER A 40 -0.09 -10.85 13.66
N VAL A 41 -0.86 -9.77 13.92
CA VAL A 41 -0.84 -8.57 13.08
C VAL A 41 0.53 -7.88 13.12
N GLN A 42 1.27 -8.00 14.22
CA GLN A 42 2.63 -7.50 14.37
C GLN A 42 3.59 -8.20 13.41
N ASP A 43 3.49 -9.53 13.30
CA ASP A 43 4.30 -10.31 12.38
C ASP A 43 3.93 -10.02 10.92
N ALA A 44 2.63 -9.80 10.64
CA ALA A 44 2.19 -9.35 9.32
C ALA A 44 2.81 -8.01 8.94
N VAL A 45 2.78 -7.03 9.84
CA VAL A 45 3.39 -5.71 9.63
C VAL A 45 4.90 -5.81 9.44
N ALA A 46 5.58 -6.64 10.22
CA ALA A 46 7.01 -6.88 10.07
C ALA A 46 7.36 -7.53 8.72
N HIS A 47 6.54 -8.49 8.27
CA HIS A 47 6.70 -9.11 6.96
C HIS A 47 6.49 -8.08 5.83
N ILE A 48 5.44 -7.29 5.91
CA ILE A 48 5.17 -6.20 4.95
C ILE A 48 6.36 -5.22 4.91
N ALA A 49 6.87 -4.80 6.05
CA ALA A 49 8.01 -3.88 6.12
C ALA A 49 9.28 -4.43 5.46
N ALA A 50 9.46 -5.76 5.47
CA ALA A 50 10.61 -6.43 4.85
C ALA A 50 10.48 -6.61 3.33
N HIS A 51 9.27 -6.82 2.81
CA HIS A 51 9.04 -7.30 1.44
C HIS A 51 8.25 -6.34 0.56
N SER A 52 7.54 -5.36 1.14
CA SER A 52 6.69 -4.45 0.38
C SER A 52 7.47 -3.45 -0.45
N THR A 53 6.91 -3.09 -1.61
CA THR A 53 7.34 -1.93 -2.41
C THR A 53 6.87 -0.60 -1.84
N SER A 54 6.16 -0.61 -0.71
CA SER A 54 5.55 0.57 -0.06
C SER A 54 4.48 1.26 -0.92
N HIS A 55 3.86 0.53 -1.82
CA HIS A 55 2.83 1.06 -2.70
C HIS A 55 1.44 0.98 -2.05
N SER A 56 0.91 -0.21 -1.82
CA SER A 56 -0.48 -0.41 -1.35
C SER A 56 -0.59 -1.66 -0.50
N GLU A 57 -1.14 -1.50 0.71
CA GLU A 57 -1.34 -2.58 1.66
C GLU A 57 -2.76 -2.55 2.21
N ALA A 58 -3.34 -3.72 2.43
CA ALA A 58 -4.70 -3.83 2.95
C ALA A 58 -4.81 -4.83 4.09
N ILE A 59 -5.67 -4.51 5.06
CA ILE A 59 -6.12 -5.45 6.07
C ILE A 59 -7.62 -5.70 5.92
N VAL A 60 -8.03 -6.96 6.05
CA VAL A 60 -9.44 -7.34 6.14
C VAL A 60 -9.67 -7.88 7.55
N THR A 61 -10.40 -7.13 8.37
CA THR A 61 -10.62 -7.46 9.78
C THR A 61 -11.88 -6.80 10.33
N GLU A 62 -12.51 -7.46 11.28
CA GLU A 62 -13.55 -6.86 12.15
C GLU A 62 -12.97 -6.36 13.48
N ASN A 63 -11.72 -6.72 13.78
CA ASN A 63 -11.03 -6.29 15.00
C ASN A 63 -10.45 -4.88 14.81
N ARG A 64 -11.04 -3.91 15.53
CA ARG A 64 -10.65 -2.51 15.45
C ARG A 64 -9.21 -2.27 15.91
N GLU A 65 -8.77 -2.94 16.97
CA GLU A 65 -7.41 -2.79 17.49
C GLU A 65 -6.36 -3.26 16.47
N ALA A 66 -6.65 -4.37 15.77
CA ALA A 66 -5.80 -4.86 14.69
C ALA A 66 -5.77 -3.88 13.49
N ALA A 67 -6.92 -3.30 13.13
CA ALA A 67 -7.00 -2.29 12.08
C ALA A 67 -6.22 -1.02 12.44
N ASP A 68 -6.40 -0.51 13.67
CA ASP A 68 -5.70 0.68 14.17
C ASP A 68 -4.18 0.43 14.24
N TYR A 69 -3.76 -0.73 14.72
CA TYR A 69 -2.35 -1.12 14.75
C TYR A 69 -1.75 -1.20 13.34
N PHE A 70 -2.45 -1.86 12.41
CA PHE A 70 -2.01 -2.00 11.02
C PHE A 70 -1.82 -0.65 10.35
N THR A 71 -2.83 0.22 10.42
CA THR A 71 -2.79 1.55 9.78
C THR A 71 -1.75 2.48 10.37
N ALA A 72 -1.43 2.33 11.68
CA ALA A 72 -0.41 3.12 12.34
C ALA A 72 1.03 2.68 12.03
N ASN A 73 1.23 1.40 11.69
CA ASN A 73 2.57 0.82 11.57
C ASN A 73 2.96 0.43 10.14
N VAL A 74 2.01 0.31 9.20
CA VAL A 74 2.32 0.09 7.79
C VAL A 74 2.63 1.41 7.11
N ASP A 75 3.85 1.54 6.58
CA ASP A 75 4.33 2.77 5.94
C ASP A 75 4.30 2.65 4.40
N SER A 76 3.13 2.34 3.86
CA SER A 76 2.88 2.35 2.42
C SER A 76 2.15 3.62 1.98
N ALA A 77 2.22 3.95 0.69
CA ALA A 77 1.61 5.15 0.13
C ALA A 77 0.07 5.14 0.24
N ALA A 78 -0.52 3.95 0.17
CA ALA A 78 -1.94 3.73 0.40
C ALA A 78 -2.15 2.54 1.34
N VAL A 79 -2.93 2.73 2.41
CA VAL A 79 -3.25 1.71 3.40
C VAL A 79 -4.75 1.61 3.55
N TYR A 80 -5.29 0.39 3.42
CA TYR A 80 -6.72 0.14 3.35
C TYR A 80 -7.18 -0.74 4.51
N VAL A 81 -8.36 -0.45 5.01
CA VAL A 81 -9.09 -1.33 5.94
C VAL A 81 -10.40 -1.72 5.28
N ASN A 82 -10.61 -3.01 5.07
CA ASN A 82 -11.82 -3.58 4.50
C ASN A 82 -12.23 -2.97 3.14
N ALA A 83 -11.26 -2.55 2.36
CA ALA A 83 -11.46 -1.96 1.04
C ALA A 83 -10.51 -2.58 0.02
N SER A 84 -10.90 -2.55 -1.24
CA SER A 84 -10.06 -3.02 -2.34
C SER A 84 -8.84 -2.10 -2.53
N THR A 85 -7.67 -2.69 -2.79
CA THR A 85 -6.45 -1.95 -3.14
C THR A 85 -6.57 -1.17 -4.46
N ARG A 86 -7.64 -1.36 -5.22
CA ARG A 86 -7.96 -0.59 -6.43
C ARG A 86 -8.71 0.71 -6.14
N PHE A 87 -9.08 0.97 -4.88
CA PHE A 87 -9.93 2.11 -4.52
C PHE A 87 -9.24 3.48 -4.70
N THR A 88 -7.92 3.52 -4.74
CA THR A 88 -7.13 4.74 -4.98
C THR A 88 -6.86 5.03 -6.45
N ASP A 89 -7.57 4.40 -7.37
CA ASP A 89 -7.63 4.85 -8.77
C ASP A 89 -8.06 6.32 -8.82
N GLY A 90 -7.33 7.13 -9.55
CA GLY A 90 -7.50 8.59 -9.54
C GLY A 90 -8.90 9.05 -9.93
N GLY A 91 -9.58 8.31 -10.81
CA GLY A 91 -10.98 8.56 -11.16
C GLY A 91 -11.92 8.32 -10.01
N GLU A 92 -11.80 7.19 -9.33
CA GLU A 92 -12.62 6.82 -8.16
C GLU A 92 -12.30 7.67 -6.93
N PHE A 93 -11.02 8.03 -6.75
CA PHE A 93 -10.54 8.81 -5.61
C PHE A 93 -10.84 10.30 -5.71
N GLY A 94 -11.36 10.76 -6.85
CA GLY A 94 -11.81 12.14 -7.03
C GLY A 94 -10.72 13.12 -7.48
N LEU A 95 -9.57 12.63 -7.93
CA LEU A 95 -8.48 13.47 -8.44
C LEU A 95 -8.65 13.85 -9.92
N GLY A 96 -9.70 13.33 -10.56
CA GLY A 96 -10.05 13.59 -11.97
C GLY A 96 -9.16 12.86 -12.99
N CYS A 97 -7.94 12.55 -12.63
CA CYS A 97 -6.99 11.77 -13.43
C CYS A 97 -5.97 11.09 -12.53
N GLU A 98 -5.23 10.15 -13.08
CA GLU A 98 -4.10 9.51 -12.41
C GLU A 98 -2.93 9.39 -13.38
N MET A 99 -1.75 9.84 -12.94
CA MET A 99 -0.49 9.61 -13.62
C MET A 99 0.30 8.46 -13.00
N GLY A 100 -0.16 7.95 -11.89
CA GLY A 100 0.46 6.88 -11.14
C GLY A 100 0.35 7.10 -9.64
N ILE A 101 0.94 6.21 -8.85
CA ILE A 101 1.01 6.29 -7.40
C ILE A 101 2.47 6.43 -6.99
N SER A 102 2.80 7.52 -6.28
CA SER A 102 4.14 7.77 -5.77
C SER A 102 4.32 7.16 -4.39
N THR A 103 5.44 6.47 -4.18
CA THR A 103 5.87 5.98 -2.87
C THR A 103 6.83 6.94 -2.16
N GLN A 104 7.17 8.07 -2.78
CA GLN A 104 8.06 9.08 -2.22
C GLN A 104 7.49 9.73 -0.97
N LYS A 105 8.37 10.23 -0.09
CA LYS A 105 8.00 10.92 1.15
C LYS A 105 8.29 12.42 1.12
N LEU A 106 9.05 12.91 0.14
CA LEU A 106 9.51 14.31 0.06
C LEU A 106 8.62 15.22 -0.79
N HIS A 107 7.68 14.68 -1.51
CA HIS A 107 6.72 15.39 -2.34
C HIS A 107 5.37 14.69 -2.27
N ALA A 108 4.53 14.81 -3.27
CA ALA A 108 3.26 14.10 -3.31
C ALA A 108 3.46 12.59 -3.12
N ARG A 109 2.69 12.00 -2.23
CA ARG A 109 2.69 10.58 -1.91
C ARG A 109 1.30 10.00 -2.17
N GLY A 110 1.25 8.77 -2.68
CA GLY A 110 0.00 8.15 -3.11
C GLY A 110 -0.38 8.55 -4.54
N PRO A 111 -1.68 8.53 -4.88
CA PRO A 111 -2.16 8.89 -6.21
C PRO A 111 -1.74 10.30 -6.61
N LEU A 112 -1.21 10.45 -7.83
CA LEU A 112 -0.80 11.72 -8.42
C LEU A 112 -1.83 12.16 -9.46
N GLY A 113 -2.51 13.24 -9.18
CA GLY A 113 -3.38 13.94 -10.10
C GLY A 113 -2.74 15.22 -10.65
N LEU A 114 -3.56 16.09 -11.24
CA LEU A 114 -3.09 17.33 -11.83
C LEU A 114 -2.48 18.31 -10.80
N ASN A 115 -3.03 18.33 -9.58
CA ASN A 115 -2.55 19.23 -8.53
C ASN A 115 -1.13 18.91 -8.10
N GLU A 116 -0.80 17.62 -7.98
CA GLU A 116 0.51 17.13 -7.55
C GLU A 116 1.61 17.41 -8.57
N LEU A 117 1.24 17.64 -9.83
CA LEU A 117 2.16 17.98 -10.93
C LEU A 117 2.43 19.48 -11.04
N THR A 118 1.76 20.30 -10.23
CA THR A 118 1.89 21.74 -10.24
C THR A 118 2.51 22.25 -8.95
N THR A 119 2.90 23.51 -8.95
CA THR A 119 3.34 24.21 -7.76
C THR A 119 2.68 25.58 -7.71
N TYR A 120 2.86 26.29 -6.63
CA TYR A 120 2.28 27.59 -6.40
C TYR A 120 3.36 28.64 -6.08
N LYS A 121 3.01 29.90 -6.26
CA LYS A 121 3.78 31.04 -5.78
C LYS A 121 2.89 31.96 -4.95
N TYR A 122 3.47 32.61 -3.98
CA TYR A 122 2.79 33.67 -3.24
C TYR A 122 2.90 35.01 -4.01
N ILE A 123 1.78 35.72 -4.11
CA ILE A 123 1.74 37.09 -4.62
C ILE A 123 1.25 37.96 -3.47
N ILE A 124 2.10 38.88 -3.02
CA ILE A 124 1.81 39.75 -1.90
C ILE A 124 1.71 41.18 -2.43
N HIS A 125 0.53 41.77 -2.28
CA HIS A 125 0.31 43.16 -2.58
C HIS A 125 0.29 43.97 -1.28
N GLY A 126 1.19 44.93 -1.16
CA GLY A 126 1.30 45.79 0.00
C GLY A 126 1.15 47.27 -0.38
N ASN A 127 0.98 48.10 0.63
CA ASN A 127 0.95 49.58 0.49
C ASN A 127 1.91 50.25 1.49
N GLY A 128 3.06 49.61 1.74
CA GLY A 128 4.08 50.14 2.62
C GLY A 128 4.11 49.54 4.03
N GLN A 129 3.43 48.41 4.26
CA GLN A 129 3.53 47.69 5.54
C GLN A 129 4.97 47.29 5.78
N ILE A 130 5.41 47.48 7.01
CA ILE A 130 6.68 47.03 7.54
C ILE A 130 6.41 46.02 8.66
N ARG A 131 7.37 45.10 8.89
CA ARG A 131 7.28 44.10 9.94
C ARG A 131 7.69 44.66 11.29
#